data_517a161e00e8d488041684883ae2e93c
#
_entry.id   517a161e00e8d488041684883ae2e93c
#
_cell.length_a   1.000
_cell.length_b   1.000
_cell.length_c   1.000
_cell.angle_alpha   90.00
_cell.angle_beta   90.00
_cell.angle_gamma   90.00
#
_symmetry.space_group_name_H-M   'P 1'
#
loop_
_entity.id
_entity.type
_entity.pdbx_description
1 polymer ?
#
loop_
_entity_poly.entity_id
_entity_poly.type
_entity_poly.pdbx_seq_one_letter_code
_entity_poly.pdbx_strand_id
1 'polypeptide(L)'
;VYTRNLIGRGDLSEEKAAEALEEYHQELNKIFQETREKKHFSAADYDDTFNPGIDTRWVMPSSQQPGQGMMLGWSSAISREEIERIGQSQVRVPDNFTAHPKIMKLLQKRELMSREGKIDWGMGEMLAYGSLLMEGTNVRLGGQDSRRGTFSHRHAVIHDYENGREWTPLNFLTEGQASFQAYNSPLSEYAPLAFEYGYSVESPETLVLWEAQFGDFANCAQAVIDEFISSSFQKWNERSGLVMLLPHGYEGQGPDHSSARIERYLQLCAQNNMWVCQPSNPANNFHMIREQAYKRPRKPLIAFEPKQLLRLAAAASPIEDFTSGQFLPVIGEQDKRVIKPNRILLCTGRIYYDLVKERAKTERFDTAIIRLEQLYPLPVAELNMLLSSWGDLPLTWVQDEPENQGAWPFIAL
;
A
#
# COMPACT_ATOMS: atom_id res chain seq x y z
N VAL A 1 -5.17 -0.79 -39.58
CA VAL A 1 -6.20 -1.85 -39.57
C VAL A 1 -7.44 -1.35 -38.82
N TYR A 2 -7.34 -0.85 -37.60
CA TYR A 2 -8.49 -0.43 -36.79
C TYR A 2 -9.34 0.66 -37.48
N THR A 3 -8.71 1.74 -37.94
CA THR A 3 -9.37 2.84 -38.64
C THR A 3 -10.14 2.34 -39.88
N ARG A 4 -9.54 1.43 -40.66
CA ARG A 4 -10.21 0.83 -41.83
C ARG A 4 -11.44 0.00 -41.46
N ASN A 5 -11.39 -0.68 -40.29
CA ASN A 5 -12.54 -1.42 -39.78
C ASN A 5 -13.67 -0.48 -39.33
N LEU A 6 -13.36 0.65 -38.70
CA LEU A 6 -14.35 1.66 -38.34
C LEU A 6 -15.02 2.28 -39.57
N ILE A 7 -14.23 2.61 -40.60
CA ILE A 7 -14.74 3.13 -41.87
C ILE A 7 -15.63 2.09 -42.57
N GLY A 8 -15.15 0.85 -42.63
CA GLY A 8 -15.90 -0.24 -43.25
C GLY A 8 -17.25 -0.58 -42.60
N ARG A 9 -17.39 -0.27 -41.30
CA ARG A 9 -18.65 -0.41 -40.54
C ARG A 9 -19.53 0.85 -40.58
N GLY A 10 -19.03 1.96 -41.12
CA GLY A 10 -19.74 3.22 -41.14
C GLY A 10 -19.68 4.00 -39.82
N ASP A 11 -18.88 3.58 -38.88
CA ASP A 11 -18.70 4.25 -37.57
C ASP A 11 -17.87 5.54 -37.68
N LEU A 12 -17.04 5.65 -38.74
CA LEU A 12 -16.16 6.78 -39.03
C LEU A 12 -16.10 7.03 -40.54
N SER A 13 -16.20 8.30 -41.01
CA SER A 13 -15.95 8.62 -42.42
C SER A 13 -14.46 8.73 -42.72
N GLU A 14 -14.08 8.51 -43.98
CA GLU A 14 -12.68 8.68 -44.43
C GLU A 14 -12.18 10.13 -44.21
N GLU A 15 -13.05 11.12 -44.42
CA GLU A 15 -12.73 12.53 -44.21
C GLU A 15 -12.43 12.84 -42.74
N LYS A 16 -13.28 12.37 -41.82
CA LYS A 16 -13.05 12.54 -40.36
C LYS A 16 -11.81 11.81 -39.88
N ALA A 17 -11.50 10.66 -40.46
CA ALA A 17 -10.27 9.94 -40.12
C ALA A 17 -9.01 10.68 -40.57
N ALA A 18 -9.06 11.31 -41.77
CA ALA A 18 -7.97 12.12 -42.28
C ALA A 18 -7.82 13.43 -41.51
N GLU A 19 -8.92 14.08 -41.15
CA GLU A 19 -8.94 15.33 -40.35
C GLU A 19 -8.32 15.09 -38.97
N ALA A 20 -8.73 14.04 -38.26
CA ALA A 20 -8.17 13.69 -36.94
C ALA A 20 -6.67 13.37 -37.01
N LEU A 21 -6.21 12.72 -38.08
CA LEU A 21 -4.79 12.47 -38.30
C LEU A 21 -3.98 13.76 -38.53
N GLU A 22 -4.52 14.65 -39.32
CA GLU A 22 -3.89 15.95 -39.64
C GLU A 22 -3.84 16.85 -38.39
N GLU A 23 -4.91 16.94 -37.61
CA GLU A 23 -4.94 17.66 -36.34
C GLU A 23 -3.86 17.13 -35.37
N TYR A 24 -3.75 15.83 -35.25
CA TYR A 24 -2.73 15.19 -34.38
C TYR A 24 -1.30 15.50 -34.87
N HIS A 25 -1.07 15.46 -36.17
CA HIS A 25 0.23 15.83 -36.73
C HIS A 25 0.57 17.33 -36.51
N GLN A 26 -0.40 18.20 -36.59
CA GLN A 26 -0.19 19.62 -36.30
C GLN A 26 0.15 19.86 -34.85
N GLU A 27 -0.54 19.18 -33.93
CA GLU A 27 -0.25 19.24 -32.48
C GLU A 27 1.16 18.72 -32.16
N LEU A 28 1.54 17.57 -32.71
CA LEU A 28 2.88 17.01 -32.55
C LEU A 28 3.97 17.94 -33.08
N ASN A 29 3.74 18.54 -34.26
CA ASN A 29 4.69 19.49 -34.84
C ASN A 29 4.83 20.74 -33.99
N LYS A 30 3.74 21.24 -33.42
CA LYS A 30 3.76 22.39 -32.50
C LYS A 30 4.61 22.09 -31.28
N ILE A 31 4.33 20.96 -30.60
CA ILE A 31 5.10 20.50 -29.43
C ILE A 31 6.58 20.30 -29.76
N PHE A 32 6.88 19.73 -30.93
CA PHE A 32 8.24 19.54 -31.39
C PHE A 32 8.99 20.87 -31.61
N GLN A 33 8.35 21.87 -32.19
CA GLN A 33 8.95 23.21 -32.36
C GLN A 33 9.17 23.89 -31.01
N GLU A 34 8.17 23.87 -30.14
CA GLU A 34 8.28 24.42 -28.78
C GLU A 34 9.41 23.77 -27.98
N THR A 35 9.59 22.45 -28.11
CA THR A 35 10.67 21.70 -27.45
C THR A 35 12.04 22.08 -28.04
N ARG A 36 12.16 22.29 -29.34
CA ARG A 36 13.41 22.71 -29.98
C ARG A 36 13.83 24.15 -29.64
N GLU A 37 12.89 25.03 -29.41
CA GLU A 37 13.13 26.42 -29.03
C GLU A 37 13.59 26.56 -27.59
N LYS A 38 13.22 25.61 -26.71
CA LYS A 38 13.69 25.52 -25.34
C LYS A 38 15.11 24.93 -25.32
N LYS A 39 16.12 25.80 -25.42
CA LYS A 39 17.52 25.44 -25.32
C LYS A 39 17.85 25.10 -23.86
N HIS A 40 18.22 23.87 -23.61
CA HIS A 40 18.68 23.29 -22.34
C HIS A 40 17.64 23.17 -21.22
N PHE A 41 17.17 21.95 -20.99
CA PHE A 41 16.57 21.57 -19.72
C PHE A 41 17.70 21.40 -18.68
N SER A 42 17.70 22.25 -17.66
CA SER A 42 18.42 21.98 -16.43
C SER A 42 17.45 21.29 -15.45
N ALA A 43 17.97 20.50 -14.51
CA ALA A 43 17.14 19.89 -13.47
C ALA A 43 16.40 20.94 -12.60
N ALA A 44 16.79 22.22 -12.68
CA ALA A 44 16.16 23.36 -12.03
C ALA A 44 14.94 23.93 -12.81
N ASP A 45 14.80 23.56 -14.08
CA ASP A 45 13.69 24.02 -14.95
C ASP A 45 12.48 23.05 -14.89
N TYR A 46 12.54 22.03 -14.03
CA TYR A 46 11.40 21.16 -13.74
C TYR A 46 10.40 21.92 -12.87
N ASP A 47 9.59 22.74 -13.53
CA ASP A 47 8.41 23.33 -12.91
C ASP A 47 7.33 22.24 -12.80
N ASP A 48 6.97 21.88 -11.58
CA ASP A 48 5.87 20.93 -11.27
C ASP A 48 4.51 21.38 -11.86
N THR A 49 4.43 22.59 -12.43
CA THR A 49 3.20 23.16 -13.01
C THR A 49 2.88 22.67 -14.43
N PHE A 50 3.80 21.94 -15.09
CA PHE A 50 3.65 21.59 -16.53
C PHE A 50 2.93 20.25 -16.80
N ASN A 51 2.46 19.54 -15.79
CA ASN A 51 1.68 18.31 -16.01
C ASN A 51 0.20 18.58 -15.68
N PRO A 52 -0.71 18.66 -16.68
CA PRO A 52 -2.14 18.85 -16.42
C PRO A 52 -2.81 17.72 -15.60
N GLY A 53 -2.10 16.60 -15.36
CA GLY A 53 -2.50 15.53 -14.45
C GLY A 53 -1.85 15.59 -13.07
N ILE A 54 -0.96 16.55 -12.80
CA ILE A 54 -0.40 16.73 -11.47
C ILE A 54 -1.38 17.50 -10.60
N ASP A 55 -1.77 16.87 -9.51
CA ASP A 55 -2.50 17.53 -8.44
C ASP A 55 -1.58 18.54 -7.72
N THR A 56 -1.54 19.77 -8.23
CA THR A 56 -0.71 20.86 -7.68
C THR A 56 -1.19 21.36 -6.31
N ARG A 57 -2.33 20.86 -5.79
CA ARG A 57 -2.84 21.25 -4.46
C ARG A 57 -1.84 20.92 -3.33
N TRP A 58 -0.83 20.09 -3.61
CA TRP A 58 0.09 19.56 -2.61
C TRP A 58 1.55 19.65 -3.04
N VAL A 59 1.97 20.82 -3.48
CA VAL A 59 3.40 21.10 -3.68
C VAL A 59 4.07 21.19 -2.33
N MET A 60 5.04 20.30 -2.08
CA MET A 60 5.83 20.36 -0.85
C MET A 60 6.63 21.66 -0.78
N PRO A 61 6.60 22.38 0.33
CA PRO A 61 7.58 23.45 0.58
C PRO A 61 8.99 22.86 0.46
N SER A 62 9.89 23.57 -0.22
CA SER A 62 11.28 23.16 -0.48
C SER A 62 12.12 22.88 0.79
N SER A 63 11.58 23.15 1.96
CA SER A 63 12.20 22.94 3.27
C SER A 63 11.78 21.65 3.98
N GLN A 64 10.86 20.86 3.41
CA GLN A 64 10.42 19.60 4.03
C GLN A 64 11.29 18.42 3.57
N GLN A 65 11.85 17.71 4.55
CA GLN A 65 12.66 16.51 4.30
C GLN A 65 11.87 15.42 3.60
N PRO A 66 12.54 14.57 2.78
CA PRO A 66 11.93 13.41 2.15
C PRO A 66 11.26 12.51 3.20
N GLY A 67 9.97 12.25 3.05
CA GLY A 67 9.20 11.42 3.96
C GLY A 67 8.02 12.11 4.68
N GLN A 68 7.98 13.45 4.70
CA GLN A 68 6.94 14.22 5.41
C GLN A 68 6.00 14.95 4.45
N GLY A 69 5.38 14.23 3.53
CA GLY A 69 4.49 14.80 2.53
C GLY A 69 3.02 14.71 2.86
N MET A 70 2.60 14.90 4.12
CA MET A 70 1.18 14.96 4.47
C MET A 70 0.64 16.39 4.48
N MET A 71 -0.66 16.51 4.23
CA MET A 71 -1.40 17.77 4.33
C MET A 71 -1.22 18.37 5.72
N LEU A 72 -0.86 19.65 5.83
CA LEU A 72 -0.89 20.36 7.11
C LEU A 72 -2.28 20.22 7.75
N GLY A 73 -2.32 19.57 8.92
CA GLY A 73 -3.57 19.35 9.68
C GLY A 73 -4.40 18.12 9.30
N TRP A 74 -3.98 17.31 8.32
CA TRP A 74 -4.61 16.02 8.06
C TRP A 74 -4.07 14.94 9.02
N SER A 75 -4.96 14.08 9.49
CA SER A 75 -4.64 12.93 10.33
C SER A 75 -5.14 11.66 9.67
N SER A 76 -4.32 10.60 9.71
CA SER A 76 -4.77 9.28 9.29
C SER A 76 -5.66 8.58 10.32
N ALA A 77 -5.80 9.14 11.53
CA ALA A 77 -6.71 8.64 12.54
C ALA A 77 -8.18 8.85 12.12
N ILE A 78 -9.05 7.99 12.62
CA ILE A 78 -10.51 8.04 12.41
C ILE A 78 -11.24 8.06 13.75
N SER A 79 -12.48 8.50 13.75
CA SER A 79 -13.29 8.50 14.97
C SER A 79 -13.74 7.10 15.39
N ARG A 80 -14.08 6.94 16.66
CA ARG A 80 -14.65 5.69 17.16
C ARG A 80 -15.98 5.36 16.48
N GLU A 81 -16.77 6.36 16.18
CA GLU A 81 -18.04 6.24 15.49
C GLU A 81 -17.86 5.68 14.06
N GLU A 82 -16.79 6.07 13.36
CA GLU A 82 -16.47 5.51 12.04
C GLU A 82 -16.05 4.05 12.16
N ILE A 83 -15.21 3.70 13.14
CA ILE A 83 -14.83 2.31 13.41
C ILE A 83 -16.06 1.43 13.64
N GLU A 84 -16.96 1.86 14.50
CA GLU A 84 -18.21 1.13 14.82
C GLU A 84 -19.14 1.04 13.61
N ARG A 85 -19.25 2.10 12.81
CA ARG A 85 -20.04 2.11 11.57
C ARG A 85 -19.54 1.10 10.56
N ILE A 86 -18.24 1.05 10.33
CA ILE A 86 -17.62 0.08 9.43
C ILE A 86 -17.80 -1.34 9.97
N GLY A 87 -17.65 -1.55 11.27
CA GLY A 87 -17.91 -2.83 11.92
C GLY A 87 -19.36 -3.29 11.77
N GLN A 88 -20.32 -2.41 12.02
CA GLN A 88 -21.75 -2.69 11.86
C GLN A 88 -22.13 -3.02 10.41
N SER A 89 -21.51 -2.36 9.43
CA SER A 89 -21.78 -2.66 8.02
C SER A 89 -21.48 -4.12 7.65
N GLN A 90 -20.49 -4.73 8.33
CA GLN A 90 -20.10 -6.11 8.06
C GLN A 90 -21.21 -7.14 8.36
N VAL A 91 -22.16 -6.80 9.22
CA VAL A 91 -23.23 -7.71 9.66
C VAL A 91 -24.64 -7.29 9.18
N ARG A 92 -24.76 -6.15 8.50
CA ARG A 92 -26.02 -5.67 7.91
C ARG A 92 -26.31 -6.35 6.58
N VAL A 93 -26.52 -7.65 6.65
CA VAL A 93 -26.82 -8.48 5.46
C VAL A 93 -28.13 -7.99 4.84
N PRO A 94 -28.20 -7.80 3.51
CA PRO A 94 -29.43 -7.42 2.82
C PRO A 94 -30.56 -8.41 3.02
N ASP A 95 -31.81 -7.93 2.95
CA ASP A 95 -32.99 -8.80 2.93
C ASP A 95 -32.88 -9.80 1.74
N ASN A 96 -33.27 -11.05 1.95
CA ASN A 96 -33.19 -12.12 0.97
C ASN A 96 -31.75 -12.42 0.49
N PHE A 97 -30.77 -12.31 1.38
CA PHE A 97 -29.39 -12.71 1.16
C PHE A 97 -28.93 -13.71 2.22
N THR A 98 -28.51 -14.88 1.81
CA THR A 98 -28.05 -15.96 2.70
C THR A 98 -26.53 -16.06 2.70
N ALA A 99 -25.87 -15.41 3.67
CA ALA A 99 -24.43 -15.56 3.81
C ALA A 99 -24.05 -16.92 4.43
N HIS A 100 -22.97 -17.54 3.92
CA HIS A 100 -22.48 -18.81 4.46
C HIS A 100 -22.18 -18.68 5.98
N PRO A 101 -22.58 -19.65 6.84
CA PRO A 101 -22.46 -19.56 8.30
C PRO A 101 -21.03 -19.31 8.80
N LYS A 102 -19.99 -19.84 8.12
CA LYS A 102 -18.60 -19.58 8.49
C LYS A 102 -18.20 -18.14 8.21
N ILE A 103 -18.72 -17.54 7.14
CA ILE A 103 -18.47 -16.14 6.80
C ILE A 103 -19.20 -15.24 7.79
N MET A 104 -20.44 -15.53 8.13
CA MET A 104 -21.17 -14.76 9.15
C MET A 104 -20.43 -14.72 10.49
N LYS A 105 -19.83 -15.82 10.92
CA LYS A 105 -18.99 -15.82 12.13
C LYS A 105 -17.77 -14.88 12.03
N LEU A 106 -17.15 -14.80 10.87
CA LEU A 106 -16.05 -13.86 10.62
C LEU A 106 -16.53 -12.41 10.68
N LEU A 107 -17.66 -12.11 10.02
CA LEU A 107 -18.24 -10.77 10.01
C LEU A 107 -18.69 -10.31 11.41
N GLN A 108 -19.32 -11.21 12.17
CA GLN A 108 -19.68 -10.97 13.58
C GLN A 108 -18.44 -10.71 14.46
N LYS A 109 -17.35 -11.45 14.23
CA LYS A 109 -16.08 -11.20 14.94
C LYS A 109 -15.53 -9.81 14.62
N ARG A 110 -15.60 -9.35 13.39
CA ARG A 110 -15.18 -8.00 13.01
C ARG A 110 -16.03 -6.91 13.66
N GLU A 111 -17.33 -7.10 13.67
CA GLU A 111 -18.24 -6.18 14.35
C GLU A 111 -17.90 -6.09 15.84
N LEU A 112 -17.61 -7.23 16.48
CA LEU A 112 -17.17 -7.26 17.87
C LEU A 112 -15.82 -6.54 18.06
N MET A 113 -14.85 -6.74 17.17
CA MET A 113 -13.57 -6.02 17.20
C MET A 113 -13.73 -4.52 17.12
N SER A 114 -14.71 -4.00 16.37
CA SER A 114 -14.95 -2.56 16.25
C SER A 114 -15.43 -1.92 17.57
N ARG A 115 -15.97 -2.72 18.48
CA ARG A 115 -16.42 -2.26 19.82
C ARG A 115 -15.42 -2.56 20.94
N GLU A 116 -14.82 -3.74 20.92
CA GLU A 116 -13.99 -4.25 22.03
C GLU A 116 -12.49 -4.10 21.80
N GLY A 117 -12.06 -3.81 20.57
CA GLY A 117 -10.65 -3.75 20.21
C GLY A 117 -10.06 -5.12 19.80
N LYS A 118 -8.73 -5.24 19.86
CA LYS A 118 -8.00 -6.40 19.35
C LYS A 118 -8.24 -6.59 17.85
N ILE A 119 -8.15 -5.49 17.13
CA ILE A 119 -8.38 -5.42 15.69
C ILE A 119 -7.29 -6.22 14.97
N ASP A 120 -7.72 -7.24 14.22
CA ASP A 120 -6.82 -8.04 13.39
C ASP A 120 -6.54 -7.37 12.04
N TRP A 121 -5.63 -7.95 11.26
CA TRP A 121 -5.20 -7.39 9.98
C TRP A 121 -6.36 -7.16 9.01
N GLY A 122 -7.20 -8.19 8.82
CA GLY A 122 -8.32 -8.08 7.89
C GLY A 122 -9.35 -7.01 8.29
N MET A 123 -9.59 -6.82 9.58
CA MET A 123 -10.44 -5.72 10.04
C MET A 123 -9.73 -4.36 9.90
N GLY A 124 -8.42 -4.28 10.15
CA GLY A 124 -7.62 -3.08 9.93
C GLY A 124 -7.67 -2.59 8.47
N GLU A 125 -7.60 -3.51 7.49
CA GLU A 125 -7.81 -3.18 6.08
C GLU A 125 -9.23 -2.63 5.82
N MET A 126 -10.26 -3.28 6.37
CA MET A 126 -11.65 -2.80 6.19
C MET A 126 -11.85 -1.40 6.78
N LEU A 127 -11.19 -1.09 7.90
CA LEU A 127 -11.21 0.25 8.47
C LEU A 127 -10.51 1.27 7.56
N ALA A 128 -9.35 0.92 6.99
CA ALA A 128 -8.64 1.81 6.06
C ALA A 128 -9.48 2.11 4.82
N TYR A 129 -9.97 1.08 4.16
CA TYR A 129 -10.79 1.24 2.96
C TYR A 129 -12.12 1.96 3.28
N GLY A 130 -12.84 1.50 4.28
CA GLY A 130 -14.15 2.06 4.63
C GLY A 130 -14.10 3.54 4.99
N SER A 131 -13.11 3.96 5.76
CA SER A 131 -12.93 5.37 6.11
C SER A 131 -12.62 6.25 4.89
N LEU A 132 -11.77 5.78 3.96
CA LEU A 132 -11.49 6.48 2.71
C LEU A 132 -12.74 6.65 1.84
N LEU A 133 -13.62 5.62 1.79
CA LEU A 133 -14.88 5.72 1.07
C LEU A 133 -15.81 6.79 1.66
N MET A 134 -15.91 6.86 2.97
CA MET A 134 -16.71 7.88 3.66
C MET A 134 -16.15 9.30 3.46
N GLU A 135 -14.86 9.42 3.27
CA GLU A 135 -14.16 10.67 2.92
C GLU A 135 -14.23 11.03 1.43
N GLY A 136 -14.89 10.20 0.60
CA GLY A 136 -15.08 10.45 -0.83
C GLY A 136 -13.97 9.93 -1.73
N THR A 137 -13.03 9.12 -1.21
CA THR A 137 -11.95 8.51 -1.99
C THR A 137 -12.35 7.12 -2.47
N ASN A 138 -12.39 6.90 -3.78
CA ASN A 138 -12.61 5.58 -4.35
C ASN A 138 -11.45 4.64 -4.02
N VAL A 139 -11.75 3.36 -3.77
CA VAL A 139 -10.76 2.33 -3.53
C VAL A 139 -10.94 1.19 -4.53
N ARG A 140 -9.89 0.89 -5.28
CA ARG A 140 -9.83 -0.21 -6.22
C ARG A 140 -8.78 -1.23 -5.80
N LEU A 141 -9.17 -2.48 -5.66
CA LEU A 141 -8.29 -3.60 -5.31
C LEU A 141 -8.37 -4.67 -6.39
N GLY A 142 -7.26 -4.93 -7.07
CA GLY A 142 -7.12 -5.99 -8.07
C GLY A 142 -6.09 -7.03 -7.64
N GLY A 143 -6.23 -8.26 -8.13
CA GLY A 143 -5.27 -9.34 -7.88
C GLY A 143 -5.94 -10.71 -7.81
N GLN A 144 -5.12 -11.76 -7.76
CA GLN A 144 -5.64 -13.13 -7.66
C GLN A 144 -6.24 -13.35 -6.26
N ASP A 145 -7.47 -13.87 -6.23
CA ASP A 145 -8.22 -14.10 -4.99
C ASP A 145 -8.39 -12.84 -4.08
N SER A 146 -8.14 -11.63 -4.56
CA SER A 146 -8.11 -10.42 -3.75
C SER A 146 -9.45 -10.09 -3.08
N ARG A 147 -10.58 -10.50 -3.68
CA ARG A 147 -11.93 -10.33 -3.10
C ARG A 147 -12.08 -11.02 -1.74
N ARG A 148 -11.46 -12.18 -1.60
CA ARG A 148 -11.42 -13.01 -0.39
C ARG A 148 -10.13 -12.80 0.41
N GLY A 149 -9.07 -12.42 -0.28
CA GLY A 149 -7.69 -12.52 0.15
C GLY A 149 -7.16 -13.95 0.02
N THR A 150 -5.93 -14.13 -0.46
CA THR A 150 -5.30 -15.46 -0.64
C THR A 150 -5.40 -16.31 0.63
N PHE A 151 -5.23 -15.69 1.79
CA PHE A 151 -5.27 -16.34 3.11
C PHE A 151 -6.67 -16.33 3.74
N SER A 152 -7.73 -16.02 2.99
CA SER A 152 -9.11 -15.91 3.48
C SER A 152 -9.25 -14.95 4.69
N HIS A 153 -8.46 -13.89 4.68
CA HIS A 153 -8.45 -12.89 5.75
C HIS A 153 -9.37 -11.70 5.44
N ARG A 154 -9.61 -11.40 4.15
CA ARG A 154 -10.32 -10.19 3.72
C ARG A 154 -11.83 -10.39 3.61
N HIS A 155 -12.31 -11.26 2.75
CA HIS A 155 -13.74 -11.42 2.46
C HIS A 155 -14.47 -10.08 2.32
N ALA A 156 -13.99 -9.23 1.41
CA ALA A 156 -14.58 -7.92 1.15
C ALA A 156 -15.84 -8.01 0.28
N VAL A 157 -15.96 -9.06 -0.51
CA VAL A 157 -17.15 -9.40 -1.31
C VAL A 157 -17.69 -10.73 -0.84
N ILE A 158 -18.96 -10.74 -0.47
CA ILE A 158 -19.67 -11.90 0.05
C ILE A 158 -20.60 -12.42 -1.04
N HIS A 159 -20.66 -13.74 -1.17
CA HIS A 159 -21.58 -14.41 -2.10
C HIS A 159 -22.77 -15.01 -1.34
N ASP A 160 -23.94 -14.82 -1.89
CA ASP A 160 -25.15 -15.49 -1.42
C ASP A 160 -25.00 -17.00 -1.64
N TYR A 161 -25.16 -17.77 -0.59
CA TYR A 161 -24.95 -19.22 -0.59
C TYR A 161 -25.96 -19.98 -1.45
N GLU A 162 -27.17 -19.41 -1.68
CA GLU A 162 -28.24 -20.05 -2.42
C GLU A 162 -28.24 -19.71 -3.90
N ASN A 163 -27.89 -18.47 -4.25
CA ASN A 163 -28.08 -17.97 -5.61
C ASN A 163 -26.84 -17.28 -6.21
N GLY A 164 -25.75 -17.12 -5.43
CA GLY A 164 -24.49 -16.57 -5.91
C GLY A 164 -24.46 -15.03 -6.07
N ARG A 165 -25.52 -14.30 -5.69
CA ARG A 165 -25.50 -12.83 -5.70
C ARG A 165 -24.37 -12.30 -4.84
N GLU A 166 -23.86 -11.13 -5.18
CA GLU A 166 -22.75 -10.50 -4.49
C GLU A 166 -23.22 -9.37 -3.57
N TRP A 167 -22.58 -9.26 -2.44
CA TRP A 167 -22.75 -8.16 -1.51
C TRP A 167 -21.39 -7.69 -1.00
N THR A 168 -21.17 -6.38 -1.07
CA THR A 168 -19.93 -5.72 -0.62
C THR A 168 -20.27 -4.77 0.52
N PRO A 169 -20.07 -5.16 1.79
CA PRO A 169 -20.46 -4.37 2.97
C PRO A 169 -19.96 -2.93 2.94
N LEU A 170 -18.74 -2.70 2.46
CA LEU A 170 -18.10 -1.39 2.39
C LEU A 170 -18.80 -0.39 1.47
N ASN A 171 -19.67 -0.84 0.55
CA ASN A 171 -20.43 0.05 -0.31
C ASN A 171 -21.72 0.57 0.33
N PHE A 172 -21.97 0.25 1.61
CA PHE A 172 -23.19 0.61 2.34
C PHE A 172 -22.89 1.23 3.71
N LEU A 173 -21.88 2.09 3.81
CA LEU A 173 -21.48 2.76 5.05
C LEU A 173 -22.28 4.04 5.30
N THR A 174 -22.40 4.87 4.27
CA THR A 174 -23.12 6.15 4.32
C THR A 174 -23.64 6.53 2.94
N GLU A 175 -24.69 7.36 2.91
CA GLU A 175 -25.23 7.88 1.67
C GLU A 175 -24.22 8.83 1.00
N GLY A 176 -24.08 8.75 -0.32
CA GLY A 176 -23.18 9.59 -1.09
C GLY A 176 -21.68 9.28 -0.96
N GLN A 177 -21.32 8.20 -0.30
CA GLN A 177 -19.93 7.76 -0.21
C GLN A 177 -19.30 7.38 -1.57
N ALA A 178 -17.98 7.30 -1.60
CA ALA A 178 -17.25 6.72 -2.73
C ALA A 178 -17.41 5.19 -2.83
N SER A 179 -16.95 4.59 -3.92
CA SER A 179 -17.12 3.15 -4.21
C SER A 179 -15.88 2.32 -3.86
N PHE A 180 -16.13 1.13 -3.30
CA PHE A 180 -15.14 0.07 -3.17
C PHE A 180 -15.31 -0.95 -4.30
N GLN A 181 -14.22 -1.21 -5.02
CA GLN A 181 -14.20 -2.16 -6.14
C GLN A 181 -13.11 -3.19 -5.90
N ALA A 182 -13.48 -4.45 -5.76
CA ALA A 182 -12.55 -5.56 -5.64
C ALA A 182 -12.73 -6.56 -6.78
N TYR A 183 -11.66 -6.89 -7.48
CA TYR A 183 -11.65 -7.76 -8.64
C TYR A 183 -10.64 -8.89 -8.48
N ASN A 184 -11.09 -10.13 -8.69
CA ASN A 184 -10.17 -11.23 -8.90
C ASN A 184 -9.62 -11.14 -10.33
N SER A 185 -8.30 -10.96 -10.44
CA SER A 185 -7.63 -10.92 -11.73
C SER A 185 -7.51 -12.31 -12.36
N PRO A 186 -7.23 -12.40 -13.66
CA PRO A 186 -6.75 -13.64 -14.27
C PRO A 186 -5.49 -14.16 -13.55
N LEU A 187 -5.20 -15.45 -13.74
CA LEU A 187 -4.00 -16.12 -13.21
C LEU A 187 -2.74 -15.67 -13.97
N SER A 188 -2.36 -14.43 -13.73
CA SER A 188 -1.20 -13.77 -14.33
C SER A 188 -0.85 -12.55 -13.49
N GLU A 189 0.41 -12.17 -13.42
CA GLU A 189 0.91 -10.98 -12.71
C GLU A 189 1.17 -9.83 -13.67
N TYR A 190 1.73 -10.10 -14.85
CA TYR A 190 2.19 -9.07 -15.79
C TYR A 190 1.07 -8.13 -16.23
N ALA A 191 0.03 -8.68 -16.85
CA ALA A 191 -1.08 -7.87 -17.37
C ALA A 191 -1.91 -7.21 -16.26
N PRO A 192 -2.29 -7.89 -15.16
CA PRO A 192 -3.00 -7.25 -14.06
C PRO A 192 -2.23 -6.12 -13.40
N LEU A 193 -0.93 -6.29 -13.12
CA LEU A 193 -0.12 -5.22 -12.54
C LEU A 193 0.01 -4.02 -13.50
N ALA A 194 0.25 -4.27 -14.79
CA ALA A 194 0.30 -3.22 -15.81
C ALA A 194 -1.03 -2.48 -15.92
N PHE A 195 -2.15 -3.19 -15.83
CA PHE A 195 -3.48 -2.60 -15.84
C PHE A 195 -3.71 -1.69 -14.63
N GLU A 196 -3.43 -2.17 -13.43
CA GLU A 196 -3.65 -1.38 -12.21
C GLU A 196 -2.68 -0.19 -12.14
N TYR A 197 -1.47 -0.31 -12.68
CA TYR A 197 -0.57 0.83 -12.86
C TYR A 197 -1.21 1.88 -13.76
N GLY A 198 -1.64 1.52 -14.97
CA GLY A 198 -2.29 2.45 -15.90
C GLY A 198 -3.57 3.07 -15.32
N TYR A 199 -4.35 2.27 -14.57
CA TYR A 199 -5.53 2.77 -13.87
C TYR A 199 -5.15 3.85 -12.83
N SER A 200 -4.08 3.64 -12.07
CA SER A 200 -3.62 4.60 -11.05
C SER A 200 -3.12 5.91 -11.64
N VAL A 201 -2.60 5.88 -12.86
CA VAL A 201 -2.16 7.08 -13.61
C VAL A 201 -3.37 7.84 -14.14
N GLU A 202 -4.33 7.14 -14.76
CA GLU A 202 -5.53 7.75 -15.36
C GLU A 202 -6.54 8.22 -14.31
N SER A 203 -6.60 7.57 -13.15
CA SER A 203 -7.50 7.91 -12.03
C SER A 203 -6.72 8.28 -10.77
N PRO A 204 -6.01 9.41 -10.73
CA PRO A 204 -5.10 9.76 -9.64
C PRO A 204 -5.80 9.97 -8.29
N GLU A 205 -7.11 10.23 -8.25
CA GLU A 205 -7.89 10.39 -7.02
C GLU A 205 -8.42 9.07 -6.43
N THR A 206 -8.18 7.96 -7.13
CA THR A 206 -8.54 6.62 -6.64
C THR A 206 -7.33 5.99 -5.95
N LEU A 207 -7.53 5.42 -4.77
CA LEU A 207 -6.53 4.52 -4.17
C LEU A 207 -6.58 3.18 -4.93
N VAL A 208 -5.55 2.91 -5.71
CA VAL A 208 -5.42 1.69 -6.50
C VAL A 208 -4.43 0.74 -5.83
N LEU A 209 -4.90 -0.48 -5.56
CA LEU A 209 -4.08 -1.53 -4.97
C LEU A 209 -4.03 -2.75 -5.91
N TRP A 210 -2.85 -3.31 -6.09
CA TRP A 210 -2.66 -4.62 -6.69
C TRP A 210 -2.06 -5.57 -5.67
N GLU A 211 -2.72 -6.70 -5.44
CA GLU A 211 -2.26 -7.74 -4.52
C GLU A 211 -1.71 -8.94 -5.30
N ALA A 212 -0.46 -9.28 -5.10
CA ALA A 212 0.08 -10.56 -5.55
C ALA A 212 -0.53 -11.69 -4.73
N GLN A 213 -0.75 -12.85 -5.33
CA GLN A 213 -1.20 -14.03 -4.57
C GLN A 213 -0.16 -14.43 -3.51
N PHE A 214 1.12 -14.44 -3.92
CA PHE A 214 2.31 -14.40 -3.09
C PHE A 214 3.27 -13.40 -3.70
N GLY A 215 4.02 -12.67 -2.88
CA GLY A 215 4.98 -11.69 -3.38
C GLY A 215 6.08 -12.30 -4.25
N ASP A 216 6.38 -13.58 -4.07
CA ASP A 216 7.29 -14.37 -4.92
C ASP A 216 6.92 -14.27 -6.42
N PHE A 217 5.63 -14.27 -6.72
CA PHE A 217 5.16 -14.28 -8.12
C PHE A 217 5.20 -12.90 -8.80
N ALA A 218 5.47 -11.83 -8.06
CA ALA A 218 5.68 -10.51 -8.65
C ALA A 218 6.86 -10.49 -9.64
N ASN A 219 7.77 -11.46 -9.57
CA ASN A 219 8.86 -11.64 -10.54
C ASN A 219 8.36 -11.80 -11.97
N CYS A 220 7.16 -12.38 -12.17
CA CYS A 220 6.54 -12.53 -13.49
C CYS A 220 6.10 -11.18 -14.10
N ALA A 221 6.05 -10.12 -13.31
CA ALA A 221 5.74 -8.75 -13.73
C ALA A 221 6.94 -7.81 -13.62
N GLN A 222 8.16 -8.32 -13.53
CA GLN A 222 9.37 -7.52 -13.31
C GLN A 222 9.54 -6.41 -14.35
N ALA A 223 9.18 -6.65 -15.61
CA ALA A 223 9.25 -5.62 -16.65
C ALA A 223 8.34 -4.41 -16.35
N VAL A 224 7.16 -4.63 -15.77
CA VAL A 224 6.26 -3.54 -15.34
C VAL A 224 6.88 -2.77 -14.16
N ILE A 225 7.51 -3.48 -13.23
CA ILE A 225 8.17 -2.89 -12.06
C ILE A 225 9.34 -2.00 -12.52
N ASP A 226 10.21 -2.52 -13.38
CA ASP A 226 11.42 -1.82 -13.84
C ASP A 226 11.08 -0.64 -14.76
N GLU A 227 10.20 -0.86 -15.75
CA GLU A 227 9.94 0.13 -16.80
C GLU A 227 8.96 1.23 -16.39
N PHE A 228 8.00 0.93 -15.51
CA PHE A 228 6.94 1.86 -15.15
C PHE A 228 6.96 2.22 -13.66
N ILE A 229 6.80 1.28 -12.75
CA ILE A 229 6.58 1.58 -11.33
C ILE A 229 7.78 2.32 -10.72
N SER A 230 9.01 1.84 -10.99
CA SER A 230 10.22 2.43 -10.41
C SER A 230 10.75 3.65 -11.16
N SER A 231 10.38 3.88 -12.43
CA SER A 231 11.11 4.79 -13.31
C SER A 231 10.26 5.75 -14.15
N SER A 232 8.94 5.59 -14.21
CA SER A 232 8.09 6.40 -15.10
C SER A 232 8.14 7.90 -14.79
N PHE A 233 8.29 8.28 -13.54
CA PHE A 233 8.41 9.68 -13.18
C PHE A 233 9.65 10.32 -13.82
N GLN A 234 10.80 9.65 -13.77
CA GLN A 234 12.02 10.17 -14.40
C GLN A 234 11.97 10.16 -15.92
N LYS A 235 11.38 9.10 -16.50
CA LYS A 235 11.31 8.96 -17.95
C LYS A 235 10.30 9.91 -18.59
N TRP A 236 9.13 10.05 -17.97
CA TRP A 236 7.96 10.68 -18.61
C TRP A 236 7.23 11.69 -17.73
N ASN A 237 7.76 12.01 -16.55
CA ASN A 237 7.10 12.83 -15.52
C ASN A 237 5.71 12.28 -15.14
N GLU A 238 5.52 10.97 -15.25
CA GLU A 238 4.28 10.27 -14.97
C GLU A 238 4.26 9.79 -13.52
N ARG A 239 3.22 10.13 -12.80
CA ARG A 239 3.08 9.81 -11.36
C ARG A 239 2.01 8.75 -11.16
N SER A 240 2.32 7.77 -10.32
CA SER A 240 1.40 6.72 -9.90
C SER A 240 1.32 6.68 -8.38
N GLY A 241 0.11 6.55 -7.84
CA GLY A 241 -0.13 6.27 -6.43
C GLY A 241 -0.39 4.77 -6.14
N LEU A 242 -0.03 3.89 -7.08
CA LEU A 242 -0.27 2.45 -6.97
C LEU A 242 0.32 1.88 -5.67
N VAL A 243 -0.47 1.03 -5.00
CA VAL A 243 -0.01 0.20 -3.89
C VAL A 243 0.20 -1.23 -4.40
N MET A 244 1.37 -1.79 -4.17
CA MET A 244 1.63 -3.21 -4.36
C MET A 244 1.58 -3.89 -2.99
N LEU A 245 0.61 -4.79 -2.78
CA LEU A 245 0.51 -5.64 -1.58
C LEU A 245 1.19 -6.98 -1.89
N LEU A 246 2.29 -7.25 -1.22
CA LEU A 246 3.16 -8.38 -1.52
C LEU A 246 3.29 -9.30 -0.28
N PRO A 247 2.52 -10.40 -0.20
CA PRO A 247 2.68 -11.38 0.87
C PRO A 247 4.11 -11.90 0.94
N HIS A 248 4.74 -11.76 2.11
CA HIS A 248 6.16 -12.08 2.33
C HIS A 248 6.37 -12.69 3.70
N GLY A 249 7.27 -13.64 3.81
CA GLY A 249 7.73 -14.22 5.06
C GLY A 249 8.19 -15.67 4.91
N TYR A 250 9.27 -16.01 5.60
CA TYR A 250 9.80 -17.37 5.70
C TYR A 250 9.03 -18.16 6.78
N GLU A 251 7.82 -18.62 6.44
CA GLU A 251 6.84 -19.14 7.38
C GLU A 251 6.46 -20.61 7.14
N GLY A 252 7.34 -21.37 6.48
CA GLY A 252 7.17 -22.81 6.28
C GLY A 252 6.24 -23.21 5.13
N GLN A 253 5.93 -22.29 4.20
CA GLN A 253 5.04 -22.55 3.07
C GLN A 253 5.76 -23.00 1.79
N GLY A 254 7.07 -23.25 1.89
CA GLY A 254 7.90 -23.73 0.80
C GLY A 254 8.68 -22.63 0.07
N PRO A 255 9.60 -23.02 -0.83
CA PRO A 255 10.58 -22.09 -1.44
C PRO A 255 9.94 -21.04 -2.36
N ASP A 256 8.82 -21.37 -3.00
CA ASP A 256 8.16 -20.47 -3.95
C ASP A 256 7.07 -19.59 -3.29
N HIS A 257 6.96 -19.62 -1.95
CA HIS A 257 5.92 -18.95 -1.17
C HIS A 257 6.51 -18.27 0.07
N SER A 258 7.72 -17.75 -0.04
CA SER A 258 8.46 -17.18 1.10
C SER A 258 8.93 -15.76 0.85
N SER A 259 9.51 -15.43 -0.30
CA SER A 259 10.15 -14.15 -0.51
C SER A 259 9.57 -13.35 -1.66
N ALA A 260 9.03 -12.18 -1.33
CA ALA A 260 8.70 -11.14 -2.31
C ALA A 260 9.95 -10.43 -2.87
N ARG A 261 11.16 -10.82 -2.45
CA ARG A 261 12.41 -10.22 -2.88
C ARG A 261 12.54 -8.73 -2.53
N ILE A 262 12.48 -8.43 -1.25
CA ILE A 262 12.63 -7.06 -0.69
C ILE A 262 13.87 -6.37 -1.27
N GLU A 263 14.98 -7.07 -1.35
CA GLU A 263 16.26 -6.60 -1.88
C GLU A 263 16.17 -6.06 -3.30
N ARG A 264 15.31 -6.64 -4.17
CA ARG A 264 15.13 -6.16 -5.55
C ARG A 264 14.45 -4.80 -5.59
N TYR A 265 13.41 -4.61 -4.78
CA TYR A 265 12.74 -3.31 -4.70
C TYR A 265 13.65 -2.25 -4.11
N LEU A 266 14.40 -2.57 -3.06
CA LEU A 266 15.36 -1.65 -2.47
C LEU A 266 16.49 -1.28 -3.44
N GLN A 267 16.93 -2.20 -4.30
CA GLN A 267 17.90 -1.93 -5.35
C GLN A 267 17.40 -0.94 -6.42
N LEU A 268 16.09 -0.92 -6.67
CA LEU A 268 15.45 0.01 -7.60
C LEU A 268 15.18 1.40 -6.99
N CYS A 269 15.42 1.56 -5.69
CA CYS A 269 15.16 2.79 -4.97
C CYS A 269 16.24 3.85 -5.24
N ALA A 270 15.82 5.00 -5.73
CA ALA A 270 16.67 6.18 -5.88
C ALA A 270 15.82 7.46 -5.89
N GLN A 271 16.36 8.56 -5.39
CA GLN A 271 15.74 9.89 -5.46
C GLN A 271 14.28 9.93 -4.94
N ASN A 272 13.98 9.11 -3.96
CA ASN A 272 12.64 8.96 -3.39
C ASN A 272 11.57 8.59 -4.43
N ASN A 273 11.90 7.73 -5.40
CA ASN A 273 11.00 7.32 -6.47
C ASN A 273 9.78 6.52 -6.01
N MET A 274 9.88 5.81 -4.90
CA MET A 274 8.78 5.01 -4.33
C MET A 274 8.89 4.94 -2.79
N TRP A 275 7.87 4.39 -2.15
CA TRP A 275 7.89 4.01 -0.73
C TRP A 275 8.03 2.50 -0.63
N VAL A 276 8.86 2.02 0.30
CA VAL A 276 9.02 0.58 0.59
C VAL A 276 8.80 0.37 2.06
N CYS A 277 7.75 -0.37 2.42
CA CYS A 277 7.30 -0.55 3.80
C CYS A 277 7.03 -2.03 4.10
N GLN A 278 7.25 -2.40 5.36
CA GLN A 278 6.90 -3.71 5.91
C GLN A 278 6.24 -3.52 7.28
N PRO A 279 4.94 -3.19 7.31
CA PRO A 279 4.24 -2.97 8.57
C PRO A 279 4.15 -4.26 9.39
N SER A 280 4.28 -4.13 10.70
CA SER A 280 4.32 -5.27 11.61
C SER A 280 3.06 -5.43 12.47
N ASN A 281 2.10 -4.49 12.38
CA ASN A 281 0.82 -4.58 13.08
C ASN A 281 -0.33 -3.94 12.26
N PRO A 282 -1.59 -4.30 12.55
CA PRO A 282 -2.77 -3.81 11.82
C PRO A 282 -2.94 -2.29 11.82
N ALA A 283 -2.67 -1.63 12.94
CA ALA A 283 -2.84 -0.17 13.03
C ALA A 283 -1.83 0.56 12.15
N ASN A 284 -0.58 0.12 12.13
CA ASN A 284 0.43 0.75 11.28
C ASN A 284 0.15 0.51 9.79
N ASN A 285 -0.34 -0.69 9.42
CA ASN A 285 -0.82 -0.96 8.06
C ASN A 285 -2.00 -0.06 7.68
N PHE A 286 -2.97 0.08 8.56
CA PHE A 286 -4.11 0.98 8.38
C PHE A 286 -3.67 2.43 8.10
N HIS A 287 -2.78 2.96 8.92
CA HIS A 287 -2.26 4.32 8.74
C HIS A 287 -1.46 4.47 7.44
N MET A 288 -0.62 3.50 7.11
CA MET A 288 0.17 3.47 5.87
C MET A 288 -0.74 3.55 4.63
N ILE A 289 -1.80 2.75 4.58
CA ILE A 289 -2.75 2.73 3.45
C ILE A 289 -3.48 4.07 3.34
N ARG A 290 -3.96 4.62 4.45
CA ARG A 290 -4.66 5.90 4.45
C ARG A 290 -3.74 7.05 4.04
N GLU A 291 -2.53 7.08 4.57
CA GLU A 291 -1.53 8.07 4.17
C GLU A 291 -1.21 8.01 2.68
N GLN A 292 -1.09 6.80 2.11
CA GLN A 292 -0.83 6.63 0.69
C GLN A 292 -1.91 7.28 -0.19
N ALA A 293 -3.16 7.22 0.21
CA ALA A 293 -4.25 7.87 -0.51
C ALA A 293 -4.10 9.40 -0.58
N TYR A 294 -3.49 10.00 0.44
CA TYR A 294 -3.39 11.46 0.59
C TYR A 294 -1.99 12.03 0.39
N LYS A 295 -0.93 11.23 0.44
CA LYS A 295 0.44 11.70 0.22
C LYS A 295 0.61 12.34 -1.15
N ARG A 296 1.30 13.49 -1.16
CA ARG A 296 1.66 14.21 -2.39
C ARG A 296 3.14 14.60 -2.32
N PRO A 297 3.90 14.56 -3.40
CA PRO A 297 3.49 14.05 -4.71
C PRO A 297 3.20 12.53 -4.66
N ARG A 298 2.35 12.05 -5.56
CA ARG A 298 2.02 10.63 -5.66
C ARG A 298 3.26 9.82 -6.04
N LYS A 299 3.49 8.73 -5.35
CA LYS A 299 4.58 7.77 -5.61
C LYS A 299 4.07 6.37 -5.32
N PRO A 300 4.55 5.34 -6.02
CA PRO A 300 4.18 3.96 -5.71
C PRO A 300 4.56 3.58 -4.28
N LEU A 301 3.73 2.76 -3.65
CA LEU A 301 3.99 2.12 -2.37
C LEU A 301 4.16 0.62 -2.57
N ILE A 302 5.30 0.09 -2.16
CA ILE A 302 5.58 -1.34 -2.08
C ILE A 302 5.39 -1.76 -0.62
N ALA A 303 4.33 -2.51 -0.34
CA ALA A 303 3.98 -2.97 1.00
C ALA A 303 4.19 -4.48 1.11
N PHE A 304 5.14 -4.90 1.93
CA PHE A 304 5.35 -6.31 2.24
C PHE A 304 4.38 -6.74 3.32
N GLU A 305 3.40 -7.56 2.93
CA GLU A 305 2.31 -8.01 3.78
C GLU A 305 2.68 -9.31 4.51
N PRO A 306 2.34 -9.44 5.79
CA PRO A 306 2.57 -10.68 6.52
C PRO A 306 1.58 -11.76 6.13
N LYS A 307 1.89 -13.01 6.49
CA LYS A 307 0.99 -14.16 6.35
C LYS A 307 0.49 -14.65 7.73
N GLN A 308 1.38 -14.95 8.65
CA GLN A 308 1.01 -15.41 10.01
C GLN A 308 0.43 -14.26 10.85
N LEU A 309 0.97 -13.03 10.73
CA LEU A 309 0.48 -11.89 11.51
C LEU A 309 -0.98 -11.55 11.22
N LEU A 310 -1.51 -11.96 10.07
CA LEU A 310 -2.93 -11.77 9.73
C LEU A 310 -3.88 -12.30 10.83
N ARG A 311 -3.45 -13.32 11.57
CA ARG A 311 -4.26 -13.97 12.61
C ARG A 311 -3.56 -14.08 13.97
N LEU A 312 -2.34 -13.58 14.10
CA LEU A 312 -1.60 -13.65 15.36
C LEU A 312 -2.22 -12.68 16.37
N ALA A 313 -2.77 -13.21 17.45
CA ALA A 313 -3.42 -12.40 18.48
C ALA A 313 -2.47 -11.35 19.12
N ALA A 314 -1.18 -11.67 19.21
CA ALA A 314 -0.16 -10.75 19.73
C ALA A 314 0.09 -9.55 18.80
N ALA A 315 -0.27 -9.65 17.52
CA ALA A 315 -0.12 -8.55 16.56
C ALA A 315 -1.37 -7.65 16.51
N ALA A 316 -2.51 -8.11 17.04
CA ALA A 316 -3.74 -7.32 17.04
C ALA A 316 -3.55 -5.98 17.75
N SER A 317 -4.11 -4.93 17.16
CA SER A 317 -3.97 -3.55 17.65
C SER A 317 -5.18 -3.11 18.48
N PRO A 318 -5.00 -2.28 19.51
CA PRO A 318 -6.10 -1.66 20.24
C PRO A 318 -6.80 -0.58 19.39
N ILE A 319 -8.03 -0.21 19.75
CA ILE A 319 -8.81 0.81 19.02
C ILE A 319 -8.10 2.18 19.06
N GLU A 320 -7.47 2.48 20.16
CA GLU A 320 -6.77 3.75 20.39
C GLU A 320 -5.72 4.03 19.32
N ASP A 321 -5.04 3.00 18.82
CA ASP A 321 -4.04 3.14 17.77
C ASP A 321 -4.65 3.59 16.43
N PHE A 322 -5.96 3.36 16.20
CA PHE A 322 -6.66 3.82 15.01
C PHE A 322 -7.29 5.21 15.17
N THR A 323 -7.59 5.60 16.41
CA THR A 323 -8.28 6.86 16.70
C THR A 323 -7.35 8.01 17.05
N SER A 324 -6.08 7.75 17.30
CA SER A 324 -5.11 8.78 17.73
C SER A 324 -3.70 8.58 17.15
N GLY A 325 -3.52 7.70 16.19
CA GLY A 325 -2.21 7.37 15.63
C GLY A 325 -1.93 8.03 14.29
N GLN A 326 -0.80 7.67 13.74
CA GLN A 326 -0.35 7.92 12.37
C GLN A 326 0.57 6.79 11.95
N PHE A 327 0.97 6.72 10.70
CA PHE A 327 1.99 5.79 10.28
C PHE A 327 3.32 6.08 11.00
N LEU A 328 3.87 5.07 11.65
CA LEU A 328 5.15 5.13 12.34
C LEU A 328 6.20 4.43 11.47
N PRO A 329 7.10 5.15 10.82
CA PRO A 329 8.17 4.55 9.99
C PRO A 329 9.17 3.76 10.84
N VAL A 330 9.26 4.07 12.12
CA VAL A 330 10.03 3.33 13.14
C VAL A 330 9.20 3.19 14.39
N ILE A 331 9.14 1.99 14.95
CA ILE A 331 8.48 1.72 16.23
C ILE A 331 9.54 1.35 17.26
N GLY A 332 9.70 2.18 18.27
CA GLY A 332 10.64 1.97 19.36
C GLY A 332 10.27 0.81 20.28
N GLU A 333 11.05 0.62 21.32
CA GLU A 333 10.82 -0.42 22.33
C GLU A 333 9.44 -0.25 23.01
N GLN A 334 8.68 -1.31 23.05
CA GLN A 334 7.31 -1.32 23.60
C GLN A 334 7.22 -1.93 25.01
N ASP A 335 8.22 -2.70 25.43
CA ASP A 335 8.19 -3.37 26.72
C ASP A 335 8.77 -2.47 27.81
N LYS A 336 7.91 -2.01 28.72
CA LYS A 336 8.28 -1.12 29.84
C LYS A 336 9.30 -1.73 30.81
N ARG A 337 9.57 -3.04 30.75
CA ARG A 337 10.60 -3.70 31.54
C ARG A 337 12.02 -3.44 31.03
N VAL A 338 12.15 -3.02 29.77
CA VAL A 338 13.43 -2.62 29.17
C VAL A 338 13.73 -1.18 29.55
N ILE A 339 14.45 -1.00 30.65
CA ILE A 339 14.75 0.34 31.20
C ILE A 339 16.16 0.79 30.82
N LYS A 340 17.14 -0.12 30.93
CA LYS A 340 18.55 0.14 30.63
C LYS A 340 19.12 -0.98 29.76
N PRO A 341 18.82 -0.95 28.47
CA PRO A 341 19.37 -1.95 27.57
C PRO A 341 20.88 -1.79 27.44
N ASN A 342 21.60 -2.88 27.16
CA ASN A 342 23.01 -2.90 26.83
C ASN A 342 23.28 -3.17 25.34
N ARG A 343 22.23 -3.47 24.57
CA ARG A 343 22.25 -3.64 23.10
C ARG A 343 20.87 -3.39 22.50
N ILE A 344 20.88 -3.15 21.20
CA ILE A 344 19.67 -2.91 20.40
C ILE A 344 19.60 -3.94 19.27
N LEU A 345 18.45 -4.57 19.11
CA LEU A 345 18.10 -5.35 17.92
C LEU A 345 17.19 -4.50 17.04
N LEU A 346 17.63 -4.27 15.81
CA LEU A 346 16.83 -3.61 14.78
C LEU A 346 16.31 -4.67 13.82
N CYS A 347 15.01 -4.71 13.58
CA CYS A 347 14.38 -5.72 12.75
C CYS A 347 13.21 -5.13 11.95
N THR A 348 12.63 -5.92 11.02
CA THR A 348 11.43 -5.56 10.28
C THR A 348 10.48 -6.76 10.20
N GLY A 349 9.16 -6.49 10.13
CA GLY A 349 8.16 -7.53 9.91
C GLY A 349 7.98 -8.52 11.07
N ARG A 350 7.69 -9.75 10.71
CA ARG A 350 7.25 -10.83 11.61
C ARG A 350 8.25 -11.22 12.70
N ILE A 351 9.56 -11.20 12.39
CA ILE A 351 10.62 -11.64 13.31
C ILE A 351 10.57 -10.92 14.67
N TYR A 352 10.01 -9.70 14.71
CA TYR A 352 9.78 -8.96 15.94
C TYR A 352 9.07 -9.81 17.00
N TYR A 353 8.03 -10.53 16.62
CA TYR A 353 7.23 -11.32 17.58
C TYR A 353 7.98 -12.53 18.13
N ASP A 354 8.83 -13.14 17.33
CA ASP A 354 9.72 -14.22 17.79
C ASP A 354 10.78 -13.68 18.75
N LEU A 355 11.37 -12.53 18.44
CA LEU A 355 12.35 -11.87 19.32
C LEU A 355 11.73 -11.48 20.66
N VAL A 356 10.55 -10.88 20.67
CA VAL A 356 9.84 -10.51 21.90
C VAL A 356 9.48 -11.73 22.73
N LYS A 357 9.00 -12.79 22.08
CA LYS A 357 8.67 -14.07 22.74
C LYS A 357 9.90 -14.70 23.38
N GLU A 358 11.02 -14.78 22.66
CA GLU A 358 12.25 -15.37 23.18
C GLU A 358 12.87 -14.50 24.28
N ARG A 359 12.83 -13.16 24.13
CA ARG A 359 13.25 -12.21 25.17
C ARG A 359 12.48 -12.42 26.46
N ALA A 360 11.16 -12.55 26.39
CA ALA A 360 10.32 -12.80 27.56
C ALA A 360 10.63 -14.15 28.23
N LYS A 361 10.84 -15.20 27.42
CA LYS A 361 11.18 -16.55 27.90
C LYS A 361 12.55 -16.61 28.61
N THR A 362 13.52 -15.85 28.12
CA THR A 362 14.89 -15.81 28.64
C THR A 362 15.15 -14.64 29.60
N GLU A 363 14.12 -13.84 29.89
CA GLU A 363 14.16 -12.66 30.76
C GLU A 363 15.25 -11.63 30.37
N ARG A 364 15.60 -11.54 29.06
CA ARG A 364 16.65 -10.66 28.53
C ARG A 364 16.16 -9.24 28.33
N PHE A 365 15.65 -8.60 29.41
CA PHE A 365 15.19 -7.21 29.37
C PHE A 365 16.33 -6.16 29.33
N ASP A 366 17.56 -6.62 29.21
CA ASP A 366 18.75 -5.86 28.86
C ASP A 366 18.91 -5.63 27.34
N THR A 367 17.98 -6.09 26.53
CA THR A 367 17.98 -6.00 25.07
C THR A 367 16.76 -5.23 24.58
N ALA A 368 16.95 -4.10 23.93
CA ALA A 368 15.88 -3.35 23.27
C ALA A 368 15.61 -3.91 21.86
N ILE A 369 14.37 -3.86 21.41
CA ILE A 369 13.96 -4.28 20.06
C ILE A 369 13.24 -3.15 19.38
N ILE A 370 13.79 -2.66 18.28
CA ILE A 370 13.23 -1.58 17.44
C ILE A 370 12.76 -2.19 16.13
N ARG A 371 11.59 -1.75 15.65
CA ARG A 371 11.04 -2.15 14.36
C ARG A 371 11.21 -1.04 13.34
N LEU A 372 11.81 -1.36 12.21
CA LEU A 372 11.86 -0.51 11.04
C LEU A 372 10.69 -0.89 10.13
N GLU A 373 9.68 -0.05 10.07
CA GLU A 373 8.44 -0.30 9.32
C GLU A 373 8.52 0.27 7.89
N GLN A 374 9.27 1.36 7.70
CA GLN A 374 9.60 1.93 6.40
C GLN A 374 11.07 1.67 6.09
N LEU A 375 11.31 0.91 5.03
CA LEU A 375 12.67 0.57 4.56
C LEU A 375 13.22 1.64 3.62
N TYR A 376 12.35 2.27 2.82
CA TYR A 376 12.76 3.35 1.93
C TYR A 376 11.64 4.39 1.75
N PRO A 377 11.95 5.69 1.72
CA PRO A 377 13.24 6.25 2.17
C PRO A 377 13.53 5.90 3.63
N LEU A 378 14.83 5.68 3.95
CA LEU A 378 15.19 5.33 5.32
C LEU A 378 14.83 6.47 6.28
N PRO A 379 14.07 6.22 7.36
CA PRO A 379 13.64 7.25 8.31
C PRO A 379 14.76 7.61 9.30
N VAL A 380 15.81 8.25 8.78
CA VAL A 380 17.06 8.53 9.50
C VAL A 380 16.81 9.45 10.71
N ALA A 381 15.89 10.41 10.60
CA ALA A 381 15.61 11.35 11.69
C ALA A 381 14.97 10.63 12.89
N GLU A 382 13.97 9.80 12.63
CA GLU A 382 13.25 9.00 13.63
C GLU A 382 14.16 7.95 14.27
N LEU A 383 14.97 7.28 13.46
CA LEU A 383 15.98 6.33 13.96
C LEU A 383 16.98 7.03 14.88
N ASN A 384 17.56 8.15 14.45
CA ASN A 384 18.52 8.89 15.26
C ASN A 384 17.91 9.38 16.57
N MET A 385 16.67 9.87 16.55
CA MET A 385 15.97 10.31 17.75
C MET A 385 15.80 9.15 18.76
N LEU A 386 15.40 7.96 18.29
CA LEU A 386 15.23 6.79 19.14
C LEU A 386 16.57 6.25 19.66
N LEU A 387 17.57 6.12 18.80
CA LEU A 387 18.88 5.58 19.16
C LEU A 387 19.62 6.50 20.13
N SER A 388 19.54 7.80 19.91
CA SER A 388 20.20 8.80 20.79
C SER A 388 19.69 8.77 22.22
N SER A 389 18.45 8.31 22.44
CA SER A 389 17.89 8.21 23.80
C SER A 389 18.60 7.19 24.69
N TRP A 390 19.31 6.23 24.11
CA TRP A 390 20.03 5.17 24.83
C TRP A 390 21.55 5.26 24.74
N GLY A 391 22.09 6.27 24.03
CA GLY A 391 23.53 6.44 23.85
C GLY A 391 24.12 5.45 22.84
N ASP A 392 25.44 5.28 22.90
CA ASP A 392 26.19 4.44 21.96
C ASP A 392 26.13 2.96 22.37
N LEU A 393 25.05 2.28 22.02
CA LEU A 393 24.87 0.85 22.27
C LEU A 393 25.14 0.02 21.01
N PRO A 394 25.63 -1.23 21.16
CA PRO A 394 25.76 -2.15 20.04
C PRO A 394 24.41 -2.34 19.32
N LEU A 395 24.39 -2.08 18.01
CA LEU A 395 23.24 -2.25 17.13
C LEU A 395 23.42 -3.50 16.27
N THR A 396 22.41 -4.37 16.28
CA THR A 396 22.40 -5.60 15.48
C THR A 396 21.15 -5.65 14.61
N TRP A 397 21.32 -5.80 13.30
CA TRP A 397 20.22 -6.10 12.38
C TRP A 397 19.81 -7.58 12.52
N VAL A 398 18.49 -7.83 12.55
CA VAL A 398 17.91 -9.19 12.62
C VAL A 398 16.81 -9.31 11.57
N GLN A 399 16.89 -10.34 10.75
CA GLN A 399 15.90 -10.66 9.72
C GLN A 399 15.69 -12.16 9.60
N ASP A 400 14.56 -12.58 9.03
CA ASP A 400 14.23 -13.98 8.72
C ASP A 400 14.94 -14.48 7.44
N GLU A 401 15.25 -13.56 6.54
CA GLU A 401 15.80 -13.84 5.22
C GLU A 401 17.29 -14.21 5.29
N PRO A 402 17.80 -14.99 4.32
CA PRO A 402 19.24 -15.18 4.13
C PRO A 402 19.98 -13.85 3.94
N GLU A 403 21.29 -13.85 4.20
CA GLU A 403 22.14 -12.64 4.15
C GLU A 403 22.07 -11.88 2.81
N ASN A 404 21.88 -12.58 1.70
CA ASN A 404 21.77 -11.99 0.37
C ASN A 404 20.34 -11.60 -0.03
N GLN A 405 19.39 -11.69 0.90
CA GLN A 405 17.98 -11.37 0.68
C GLN A 405 17.48 -10.42 1.79
N GLY A 406 16.25 -9.95 1.66
CA GLY A 406 15.65 -9.04 2.62
C GLY A 406 16.26 -7.64 2.57
N ALA A 407 16.21 -6.94 3.69
CA ALA A 407 16.69 -5.55 3.75
C ALA A 407 18.18 -5.41 4.06
N TRP A 408 18.84 -6.47 4.53
CA TRP A 408 20.24 -6.42 4.95
C TRP A 408 21.19 -5.81 3.90
N PRO A 409 21.16 -6.23 2.61
CA PRO A 409 22.07 -5.66 1.61
C PRO A 409 21.95 -4.14 1.45
N PHE A 410 20.79 -3.57 1.77
CA PHE A 410 20.53 -2.14 1.71
C PHE A 410 20.87 -1.42 3.02
N ILE A 411 20.55 -2.03 4.17
CA ILE A 411 20.76 -1.43 5.49
C ILE A 411 22.24 -1.40 5.87
N ALA A 412 23.04 -2.36 5.37
CA ALA A 412 24.47 -2.47 5.67
C ALA A 412 25.36 -1.46 4.93
N LEU A 413 24.82 -0.77 3.91
CA LEU A 413 25.53 0.28 3.15
C LEU A 413 25.45 1.63 3.85
#